data_e26fe20e9796c188b60f54b86400a223
#
_entry.id   e26fe20e9796c188b60f54b86400a223
#
_cell.length_a   1.000
_cell.length_b   1.000
_cell.length_c   1.000
_cell.angle_alpha   90.00
_cell.angle_beta   90.00
_cell.angle_gamma   90.00
#
_symmetry.space_group_name_H-M   'P 1'
#
loop_
_entity.id
_entity.type
_entity.pdbx_description
1 polymer ?
#
loop_
_entity_poly.entity_id
_entity_poly.type
_entity_poly.pdbx_seq_one_letter_code
_entity_poly.pdbx_strand_id
1 'polypeptide(L)'
;MAERAVVYADELRVKGAEAREPISKLPFGVLVCVVEQDEAWSALQTPEGSRVWVRSGDLLPLALRPKPDAEGIAYTLGLLRCLVGIPYLWGGRSSFGYDCSGLSQAFYNFMDVGIPRDADQQCRAGILVEGEPEAGDLLFFGKAGVGRADARYHNVTHVAISLGGADFIHASGGSVGITINSLDPHSSVYNAYLQENLLAVRRFR
;
A
#
# COMPACT_ATOMS: atom_id res chain seq x y z
N MET A 1 -13.07 -24.90 -10.73
CA MET A 1 -12.14 -23.94 -11.36
C MET A 1 -11.36 -23.28 -10.23
N ALA A 2 -10.05 -23.08 -10.38
CA ALA A 2 -9.28 -22.37 -9.37
C ALA A 2 -9.69 -20.89 -9.34
N GLU A 3 -9.98 -20.37 -8.17
CA GLU A 3 -10.37 -18.97 -7.98
C GLU A 3 -9.16 -18.15 -7.53
N ARG A 4 -9.07 -16.91 -7.98
CA ARG A 4 -8.02 -15.98 -7.53
C ARG A 4 -8.53 -15.17 -6.36
N ALA A 5 -7.71 -15.03 -5.34
CA ALA A 5 -8.02 -14.23 -4.17
C ALA A 5 -6.80 -13.40 -3.71
N VAL A 6 -7.06 -12.37 -2.93
CA VAL A 6 -6.05 -11.54 -2.25
C VAL A 6 -5.96 -11.97 -0.80
N VAL A 7 -4.75 -12.03 -0.26
CA VAL A 7 -4.50 -12.39 1.14
C VAL A 7 -4.63 -11.16 2.04
N TYR A 8 -5.42 -11.27 3.09
CA TYR A 8 -5.54 -10.27 4.15
C TYR A 8 -4.64 -10.53 5.35
N ALA A 9 -4.48 -11.79 5.72
CA ALA A 9 -3.57 -12.19 6.78
C ALA A 9 -2.34 -12.86 6.20
N ASP A 10 -1.23 -12.79 6.93
CA ASP A 10 0.07 -13.22 6.45
C ASP A 10 0.50 -14.61 6.94
N GLU A 11 -0.44 -15.41 7.48
CA GLU A 11 -0.12 -16.71 8.09
C GLU A 11 -0.63 -17.90 7.26
N LEU A 12 0.29 -18.75 6.83
CA LEU A 12 -0.02 -20.06 6.26
C LEU A 12 -0.05 -21.14 7.35
N ARG A 13 -1.10 -21.95 7.37
CA ARG A 13 -1.29 -23.00 8.36
C ARG A 13 -1.53 -24.37 7.74
N VAL A 14 -1.34 -25.41 8.50
CA VAL A 14 -1.77 -26.76 8.14
C VAL A 14 -3.26 -26.91 8.50
N LYS A 15 -4.07 -27.46 7.58
CA LYS A 15 -5.50 -27.70 7.81
C LYS A 15 -5.70 -28.58 9.06
N GLY A 16 -6.60 -28.15 9.94
CA GLY A 16 -6.96 -28.88 11.14
C GLY A 16 -5.91 -28.88 12.25
N ALA A 17 -4.80 -28.15 12.11
CA ALA A 17 -3.85 -27.98 13.21
C ALA A 17 -4.41 -27.00 14.23
N GLU A 18 -4.70 -27.49 15.44
CA GLU A 18 -5.07 -26.61 16.56
C GLU A 18 -3.90 -25.67 16.90
N ALA A 19 -4.18 -24.36 16.91
CA ALA A 19 -3.42 -23.26 17.52
C ALA A 19 -1.88 -23.41 17.57
N ARG A 20 -1.27 -23.98 16.54
CA ARG A 20 0.19 -24.10 16.43
C ARG A 20 0.74 -23.02 15.51
N GLU A 21 2.03 -22.79 15.61
CA GLU A 21 2.74 -21.79 14.79
C GLU A 21 2.48 -22.00 13.30
N PRO A 22 2.31 -20.91 12.54
CA PRO A 22 2.15 -21.00 11.09
C PRO A 22 3.41 -21.60 10.45
N ILE A 23 3.22 -22.41 9.42
CA ILE A 23 4.35 -23.04 8.68
C ILE A 23 5.10 -22.02 7.82
N SER A 24 4.48 -20.91 7.46
CA SER A 24 5.05 -19.83 6.65
C SER A 24 4.17 -18.59 6.73
N LYS A 25 4.61 -17.51 6.08
CA LYS A 25 3.86 -16.26 5.96
C LYS A 25 3.70 -15.87 4.50
N LEU A 26 2.56 -15.28 4.17
CA LEU A 26 2.31 -14.63 2.89
C LEU A 26 2.20 -13.13 3.08
N PRO A 27 2.76 -12.33 2.17
CA PRO A 27 2.59 -10.88 2.24
C PRO A 27 1.12 -10.46 2.10
N PHE A 28 0.72 -9.43 2.85
CA PHE A 28 -0.55 -8.76 2.64
C PHE A 28 -0.69 -8.29 1.18
N GLY A 29 -1.86 -8.48 0.60
CA GLY A 29 -2.18 -8.08 -0.77
C GLY A 29 -1.64 -9.00 -1.87
N VAL A 30 -0.95 -10.12 -1.52
CA VAL A 30 -0.50 -11.07 -2.53
C VAL A 30 -1.66 -11.80 -3.19
N LEU A 31 -1.56 -12.01 -4.50
CA LEU A 31 -2.53 -12.80 -5.26
C LEU A 31 -2.23 -14.29 -5.11
N VAL A 32 -3.25 -15.05 -4.75
CA VAL A 32 -3.16 -16.50 -4.57
C VAL A 32 -4.17 -17.25 -5.44
N CYS A 33 -3.90 -18.51 -5.70
CA CYS A 33 -4.78 -19.41 -6.43
C CYS A 33 -5.44 -20.36 -5.43
N VAL A 34 -6.75 -20.21 -5.22
CA VAL A 34 -7.56 -21.08 -4.36
C VAL A 34 -8.07 -22.25 -5.18
N VAL A 35 -7.75 -23.47 -4.76
CA VAL A 35 -8.12 -24.71 -5.46
C VAL A 35 -9.19 -25.52 -4.73
N GLU A 36 -9.37 -25.28 -3.44
CA GLU A 36 -10.40 -25.90 -2.60
C GLU A 36 -10.75 -24.92 -1.47
N GLN A 37 -12.00 -24.87 -1.06
CA GLN A 37 -12.45 -23.99 0.03
C GLN A 37 -13.61 -24.64 0.78
N ASP A 38 -13.58 -24.50 2.10
CA ASP A 38 -14.72 -24.70 2.98
C ASP A 38 -14.97 -23.43 3.84
N GLU A 39 -15.90 -23.48 4.78
CA GLU A 39 -16.25 -22.31 5.61
C GLU A 39 -15.05 -21.79 6.43
N ALA A 40 -14.14 -22.65 6.85
CA ALA A 40 -13.02 -22.31 7.74
C ALA A 40 -11.69 -22.17 7.01
N TRP A 41 -11.46 -22.98 5.96
CA TRP A 41 -10.16 -23.13 5.33
C TRP A 41 -10.21 -23.10 3.81
N SER A 42 -9.20 -22.48 3.23
CA SER A 42 -8.95 -22.46 1.78
C SER A 42 -7.59 -23.08 1.47
N ALA A 43 -7.56 -24.02 0.54
CA ALA A 43 -6.33 -24.59 0.01
C ALA A 43 -5.80 -23.71 -1.12
N LEU A 44 -4.56 -23.30 -0.98
CA LEU A 44 -3.81 -22.56 -1.98
C LEU A 44 -2.87 -23.52 -2.73
N GLN A 45 -2.76 -23.34 -4.04
CA GLN A 45 -1.77 -24.02 -4.84
C GLN A 45 -0.48 -23.21 -4.89
N THR A 46 0.64 -23.79 -4.44
CA THR A 46 1.96 -23.17 -4.60
C THR A 46 2.47 -23.34 -6.05
N PRO A 47 3.44 -22.51 -6.50
CA PRO A 47 4.06 -22.68 -7.82
C PRO A 47 4.66 -24.06 -8.05
N GLU A 48 5.13 -24.72 -6.99
CA GLU A 48 5.72 -26.06 -7.01
C GLU A 48 4.66 -27.18 -7.05
N GLY A 49 3.35 -26.81 -7.04
CA GLY A 49 2.26 -27.77 -7.09
C GLY A 49 1.82 -28.32 -5.74
N SER A 50 2.44 -27.89 -4.64
CA SER A 50 2.03 -28.27 -3.28
C SER A 50 0.75 -27.55 -2.85
N ARG A 51 0.05 -28.11 -1.87
CA ARG A 51 -1.11 -27.46 -1.24
C ARG A 51 -0.73 -26.95 0.15
N VAL A 52 -1.07 -25.69 0.40
CA VAL A 52 -0.98 -25.04 1.72
C VAL A 52 -2.34 -24.45 2.08
N TRP A 53 -2.58 -24.20 3.34
CA TRP A 53 -3.90 -23.80 3.81
C TRP A 53 -3.83 -22.44 4.50
N VAL A 54 -4.88 -21.65 4.30
CA VAL A 54 -5.12 -20.36 4.94
C VAL A 54 -6.55 -20.33 5.44
N ARG A 55 -6.85 -19.53 6.44
CA ARG A 55 -8.23 -19.32 6.86
C ARG A 55 -9.03 -18.68 5.73
N SER A 56 -10.24 -19.17 5.45
CA SER A 56 -11.06 -18.61 4.37
C SER A 56 -11.41 -17.14 4.59
N GLY A 57 -11.57 -16.71 5.85
CA GLY A 57 -11.79 -15.32 6.24
C GLY A 57 -10.58 -14.39 6.00
N ASP A 58 -9.39 -14.92 5.75
CA ASP A 58 -8.17 -14.16 5.45
C ASP A 58 -7.98 -13.92 3.95
N LEU A 59 -8.95 -14.32 3.14
CA LEU A 59 -8.96 -14.14 1.68
C LEU A 59 -10.08 -13.22 1.22
N LEU A 60 -9.77 -12.37 0.26
CA LEU A 60 -10.75 -11.58 -0.49
C LEU A 60 -10.80 -12.09 -1.93
N PRO A 61 -11.93 -12.65 -2.40
CA PRO A 61 -12.12 -12.97 -3.82
C PRO A 61 -11.88 -11.73 -4.70
N LEU A 62 -11.20 -11.89 -5.84
CA LEU A 62 -10.92 -10.75 -6.73
C LEU A 62 -12.18 -10.02 -7.19
N ALA A 63 -13.30 -10.73 -7.32
CA ALA A 63 -14.58 -10.13 -7.68
C ALA A 63 -15.10 -9.12 -6.63
N LEU A 64 -14.62 -9.21 -5.39
CA LEU A 64 -14.99 -8.35 -4.27
C LEU A 64 -13.94 -7.28 -3.95
N ARG A 65 -12.91 -7.13 -4.79
CA ARG A 65 -11.91 -6.06 -4.60
C ARG A 65 -12.58 -4.69 -4.59
N PRO A 66 -12.17 -3.80 -3.67
CA PRO A 66 -12.65 -2.43 -3.67
C PRO A 66 -12.32 -1.74 -5.00
N LYS A 67 -13.20 -0.85 -5.44
CA LYS A 67 -12.98 -0.02 -6.63
C LYS A 67 -12.23 1.26 -6.22
N PRO A 68 -11.57 1.95 -7.16
CA PRO A 68 -10.89 3.21 -6.88
C PRO A 68 -11.88 4.40 -6.78
N ASP A 69 -12.98 4.22 -6.05
CA ASP A 69 -13.96 5.22 -5.68
C ASP A 69 -13.81 5.62 -4.20
N ALA A 70 -14.62 6.54 -3.72
CA ALA A 70 -14.51 7.06 -2.36
C ALA A 70 -14.64 5.97 -1.28
N GLU A 71 -15.53 5.00 -1.48
CA GLU A 71 -15.74 3.88 -0.54
C GLU A 71 -14.55 2.93 -0.54
N GLY A 72 -14.08 2.51 -1.72
CA GLY A 72 -12.94 1.61 -1.84
C GLY A 72 -11.62 2.25 -1.39
N ILE A 73 -11.43 3.55 -1.63
CA ILE A 73 -10.30 4.32 -1.10
C ILE A 73 -10.34 4.31 0.43
N ALA A 74 -11.49 4.66 1.03
CA ALA A 74 -11.63 4.69 2.49
C ALA A 74 -11.40 3.31 3.12
N TYR A 75 -11.96 2.26 2.52
CA TYR A 75 -11.74 0.87 2.92
C TYR A 75 -10.25 0.49 2.88
N THR A 76 -9.59 0.76 1.74
CA THR A 76 -8.17 0.41 1.54
C THR A 76 -7.25 1.20 2.47
N LEU A 77 -7.54 2.49 2.73
CA LEU A 77 -6.82 3.27 3.73
C LEU A 77 -6.99 2.70 5.15
N GLY A 78 -8.18 2.18 5.47
CA GLY A 78 -8.43 1.45 6.71
C GLY A 78 -7.50 0.26 6.88
N LEU A 79 -7.30 -0.52 5.81
CA LEU A 79 -6.36 -1.65 5.81
C LEU A 79 -4.91 -1.18 5.96
N LEU A 80 -4.50 -0.10 5.27
CA LEU A 80 -3.14 0.43 5.38
C LEU A 80 -2.81 0.91 6.80
N ARG A 81 -3.80 1.41 7.54
CA ARG A 81 -3.61 1.79 8.95
C ARG A 81 -3.20 0.60 9.82
N CYS A 82 -3.63 -0.62 9.48
CA CYS A 82 -3.20 -1.85 10.17
C CYS A 82 -1.73 -2.20 9.88
N LEU A 83 -1.12 -1.60 8.85
CA LEU A 83 0.29 -1.81 8.51
C LEU A 83 1.23 -0.80 9.20
N VAL A 84 0.72 0.14 10.00
CA VAL A 84 1.55 1.09 10.76
C VAL A 84 2.51 0.33 11.66
N GLY A 85 3.79 0.71 11.64
CA GLY A 85 4.86 0.02 12.34
C GLY A 85 5.60 -1.05 11.54
N ILE A 86 5.11 -1.45 10.34
CA ILE A 86 5.89 -2.30 9.44
C ILE A 86 7.17 -1.58 9.04
N PRO A 87 8.35 -2.25 9.11
CA PRO A 87 9.63 -1.61 8.87
C PRO A 87 9.77 -1.01 7.46
N TYR A 88 10.51 0.08 7.36
CA TYR A 88 11.00 0.56 6.06
C TYR A 88 12.04 -0.41 5.51
N LEU A 89 11.88 -0.78 4.26
CA LEU A 89 12.85 -1.57 3.52
C LEU A 89 13.06 -0.94 2.14
N TRP A 90 14.26 -0.49 1.83
CA TRP A 90 14.58 0.04 0.51
C TRP A 90 14.29 -1.00 -0.58
N GLY A 91 13.50 -0.63 -1.59
CA GLY A 91 13.03 -1.56 -2.62
C GLY A 91 11.88 -2.47 -2.17
N GLY A 92 11.43 -2.37 -0.92
CA GLY A 92 10.39 -3.21 -0.33
C GLY A 92 9.01 -2.96 -0.93
N ARG A 93 8.24 -4.04 -1.13
CA ARG A 93 6.93 -4.04 -1.78
C ARG A 93 5.93 -4.98 -1.10
N SER A 94 6.18 -5.36 0.12
CA SER A 94 5.36 -6.33 0.85
C SER A 94 5.25 -5.99 2.33
N SER A 95 4.35 -6.65 3.04
CA SER A 95 4.19 -6.50 4.49
C SER A 95 5.40 -6.95 5.32
N PHE A 96 6.43 -7.48 4.69
CA PHE A 96 7.73 -7.74 5.35
C PHE A 96 8.63 -6.50 5.38
N GLY A 97 8.29 -5.47 4.63
CA GLY A 97 8.90 -4.17 4.57
C GLY A 97 8.50 -3.43 3.29
N TYR A 98 8.20 -2.15 3.42
CA TYR A 98 7.87 -1.27 2.31
C TYR A 98 8.86 -0.12 2.21
N ASP A 99 9.17 0.32 0.98
CA ASP A 99 9.59 1.69 0.76
C ASP A 99 8.38 2.59 0.46
N CYS A 100 8.60 3.89 0.31
CA CYS A 100 7.53 4.87 0.13
C CYS A 100 6.68 4.59 -1.11
N SER A 101 7.31 4.33 -2.25
CA SER A 101 6.61 4.06 -3.53
C SER A 101 6.07 2.63 -3.62
N GLY A 102 6.66 1.68 -2.91
CA GLY A 102 6.12 0.31 -2.76
C GLY A 102 4.82 0.30 -1.96
N LEU A 103 4.72 1.15 -0.92
CA LEU A 103 3.49 1.30 -0.15
C LEU A 103 2.38 1.91 -1.00
N SER A 104 2.67 2.97 -1.78
CA SER A 104 1.68 3.57 -2.69
C SER A 104 1.26 2.60 -3.80
N GLN A 105 2.20 1.77 -4.32
CA GLN A 105 1.83 0.69 -5.24
C GLN A 105 0.90 -0.33 -4.59
N ALA A 106 1.18 -0.77 -3.36
CA ALA A 106 0.33 -1.74 -2.66
C ALA A 106 -1.08 -1.20 -2.47
N PHE A 107 -1.22 0.08 -2.10
CA PHE A 107 -2.49 0.77 -1.97
C PHE A 107 -3.31 0.73 -3.26
N TYR A 108 -2.73 1.15 -4.38
CA TYR A 108 -3.44 1.21 -5.65
C TYR A 108 -3.65 -0.17 -6.27
N ASN A 109 -2.66 -1.07 -6.20
CA ASN A 109 -2.80 -2.44 -6.68
C ASN A 109 -3.92 -3.20 -5.97
N PHE A 110 -4.19 -2.89 -4.70
CA PHE A 110 -5.28 -3.50 -3.96
C PHE A 110 -6.66 -3.19 -4.58
N MET A 111 -6.79 -2.03 -5.22
CA MET A 111 -7.97 -1.58 -5.97
C MET A 111 -7.88 -1.85 -7.48
N ASP A 112 -6.93 -2.68 -7.92
CA ASP A 112 -6.68 -3.03 -9.33
C ASP A 112 -6.20 -1.85 -10.20
N VAL A 113 -5.61 -0.85 -9.59
CA VAL A 113 -5.01 0.30 -10.29
C VAL A 113 -3.49 0.13 -10.33
N GLY A 114 -2.95 -0.08 -11.54
CA GLY A 114 -1.50 -0.16 -11.75
C GLY A 114 -0.85 1.22 -11.78
N ILE A 115 0.15 1.44 -10.92
CA ILE A 115 0.97 2.65 -10.92
C ILE A 115 2.46 2.31 -11.07
N PRO A 116 3.31 3.22 -11.58
CA PRO A 116 4.75 2.99 -11.72
C PRO A 116 5.44 2.60 -10.40
N ARG A 117 6.66 2.00 -10.51
CA ARG A 117 7.39 1.54 -9.32
C ARG A 117 7.98 2.68 -8.51
N ASP A 118 8.62 3.65 -9.15
CA ASP A 118 9.42 4.65 -8.48
C ASP A 118 8.64 5.96 -8.27
N ALA A 119 8.90 6.65 -7.16
CA ALA A 119 8.15 7.84 -6.76
C ALA A 119 8.18 8.95 -7.82
N ASP A 120 9.31 9.16 -8.49
CA ASP A 120 9.44 10.15 -9.55
C ASP A 120 8.63 9.77 -10.80
N GLN A 121 8.54 8.48 -11.12
CA GLN A 121 7.69 7.96 -12.21
C GLN A 121 6.21 8.08 -11.85
N GLN A 122 5.82 7.76 -10.60
CA GLN A 122 4.47 7.97 -10.10
C GLN A 122 4.07 9.44 -10.20
N CYS A 123 4.96 10.35 -9.78
CA CYS A 123 4.71 11.79 -9.86
C CYS A 123 4.45 12.27 -11.29
N ARG A 124 5.12 11.69 -12.28
CA ARG A 124 4.91 12.03 -13.70
C ARG A 124 3.64 11.42 -14.31
N ALA A 125 3.24 10.23 -13.82
CA ALA A 125 2.13 9.47 -14.40
C ALA A 125 0.76 9.91 -13.92
N GLY A 126 0.62 10.42 -12.68
CA GLY A 126 -0.65 10.80 -12.09
C GLY A 126 -1.18 12.16 -12.62
N ILE A 127 -2.49 12.35 -12.48
CA ILE A 127 -3.17 13.62 -12.81
C ILE A 127 -2.80 14.67 -11.75
N LEU A 128 -2.38 15.85 -12.16
CA LEU A 128 -2.06 16.95 -11.23
C LEU A 128 -3.32 17.38 -10.48
N VAL A 129 -3.23 17.46 -9.16
CA VAL A 129 -4.26 18.00 -8.29
C VAL A 129 -3.89 19.45 -7.93
N GLU A 130 -4.78 20.38 -8.30
CA GLU A 130 -4.70 21.78 -7.90
C GLU A 130 -5.70 22.01 -6.77
N GLY A 131 -5.21 22.32 -5.55
CA GLY A 131 -6.03 22.49 -4.35
C GLY A 131 -5.69 21.50 -3.24
N GLU A 132 -6.62 21.30 -2.32
CA GLU A 132 -6.43 20.42 -1.16
C GLU A 132 -6.43 18.94 -1.59
N PRO A 133 -5.51 18.13 -1.03
CA PRO A 133 -5.48 16.71 -1.29
C PRO A 133 -6.74 16.02 -0.76
N GLU A 134 -7.35 15.17 -1.56
CA GLU A 134 -8.37 14.23 -1.13
C GLU A 134 -7.74 12.92 -0.63
N ALA A 135 -8.52 12.13 0.11
CA ALA A 135 -8.10 10.79 0.53
C ALA A 135 -7.71 9.94 -0.68
N GLY A 136 -6.57 9.28 -0.61
CA GLY A 136 -6.00 8.47 -1.68
C GLY A 136 -5.07 9.22 -2.63
N ASP A 137 -5.07 10.55 -2.68
CA ASP A 137 -4.10 11.29 -3.48
C ASP A 137 -2.66 11.00 -3.03
N LEU A 138 -1.72 11.06 -3.95
CA LEU A 138 -0.30 10.90 -3.65
C LEU A 138 0.39 12.26 -3.51
N LEU A 139 1.04 12.47 -2.36
CA LEU A 139 1.86 13.63 -2.06
C LEU A 139 3.31 13.30 -2.39
N PHE A 140 3.95 14.11 -3.23
CA PHE A 140 5.33 13.91 -3.67
C PHE A 140 6.25 14.98 -3.09
N PHE A 141 7.34 14.52 -2.50
CA PHE A 141 8.30 15.37 -1.80
C PHE A 141 9.70 15.27 -2.39
N GLY A 142 10.44 16.35 -2.30
CA GLY A 142 11.80 16.44 -2.79
C GLY A 142 12.25 17.90 -2.90
N LYS A 143 13.37 18.13 -3.54
CA LYS A 143 13.87 19.51 -3.77
C LYS A 143 13.44 19.99 -5.16
N ALA A 144 12.84 21.14 -5.23
CA ALA A 144 12.50 21.75 -6.52
C ALA A 144 13.78 21.91 -7.38
N GLY A 145 13.78 21.28 -8.57
CA GLY A 145 14.85 21.43 -9.54
C GLY A 145 14.83 22.82 -10.17
N VAL A 146 16.01 23.37 -10.46
CA VAL A 146 16.18 24.59 -11.23
C VAL A 146 16.21 24.20 -12.72
N GLY A 147 15.28 24.71 -13.54
CA GLY A 147 15.27 24.45 -14.98
C GLY A 147 13.86 24.37 -15.58
N ARG A 148 13.69 23.56 -16.65
CA ARG A 148 12.43 23.36 -17.37
C ARG A 148 11.31 22.85 -16.45
N ALA A 149 10.06 23.07 -16.83
CA ALA A 149 8.87 22.71 -16.04
C ALA A 149 8.81 21.21 -15.65
N ASP A 150 9.38 20.33 -16.46
CA ASP A 150 9.52 18.90 -16.21
C ASP A 150 10.67 18.56 -15.24
N ALA A 151 11.71 19.41 -15.15
CA ALA A 151 12.84 19.21 -14.22
C ALA A 151 12.41 19.24 -12.75
N ARG A 152 11.26 19.86 -12.43
CA ARG A 152 10.70 19.91 -11.08
C ARG A 152 10.48 18.52 -10.50
N TYR A 153 10.12 17.54 -11.30
CA TYR A 153 9.77 16.19 -10.84
C TYR A 153 10.93 15.19 -10.86
N HIS A 154 12.08 15.55 -11.41
CA HIS A 154 13.27 14.68 -11.40
C HIS A 154 13.91 14.55 -10.01
N ASN A 155 13.59 15.46 -9.10
CA ASN A 155 14.13 15.46 -7.73
C ASN A 155 13.13 14.94 -6.69
N VAL A 156 12.09 14.22 -7.12
CA VAL A 156 11.18 13.53 -6.21
C VAL A 156 11.94 12.38 -5.54
N THR A 157 12.01 12.42 -4.23
CA THR A 157 12.72 11.42 -3.42
C THR A 157 11.81 10.66 -2.49
N HIS A 158 10.56 11.12 -2.34
CA HIS A 158 9.62 10.50 -1.41
C HIS A 158 8.17 10.68 -1.87
N VAL A 159 7.31 9.74 -1.45
CA VAL A 159 5.88 9.77 -1.70
C VAL A 159 5.10 9.33 -0.46
N ALA A 160 3.93 9.93 -0.24
CA ALA A 160 2.97 9.56 0.78
C ALA A 160 1.56 9.46 0.19
N ILE A 161 0.66 8.81 0.90
CA ILE A 161 -0.75 8.66 0.54
C ILE A 161 -1.57 9.56 1.46
N SER A 162 -2.34 10.48 0.90
CA SER A 162 -3.23 11.37 1.64
C SER A 162 -4.32 10.59 2.36
N LEU A 163 -4.60 10.97 3.59
CA LEU A 163 -5.74 10.51 4.36
C LEU A 163 -6.95 11.48 4.25
N GLY A 164 -6.79 12.51 3.43
CA GLY A 164 -7.68 13.68 3.33
C GLY A 164 -7.17 14.85 4.16
N GLY A 165 -7.26 16.06 3.62
CA GLY A 165 -6.73 17.25 4.26
C GLY A 165 -5.20 17.21 4.40
N ALA A 166 -4.69 17.56 5.59
CA ALA A 166 -3.25 17.64 5.85
C ALA A 166 -2.59 16.32 6.26
N ASP A 167 -3.35 15.30 6.60
CA ASP A 167 -2.83 14.04 7.13
C ASP A 167 -2.47 13.06 6.02
N PHE A 168 -1.41 12.29 6.23
CA PHE A 168 -0.94 11.30 5.27
C PHE A 168 -0.28 10.08 5.94
N ILE A 169 -0.29 8.95 5.23
CA ILE A 169 0.42 7.71 5.61
C ILE A 169 1.56 7.46 4.63
N HIS A 170 2.73 7.07 5.16
CA HIS A 170 3.90 6.79 4.33
C HIS A 170 4.85 5.78 4.99
N ALA A 171 5.71 5.15 4.21
CA ALA A 171 6.85 4.38 4.70
C ALA A 171 8.10 5.27 4.69
N SER A 172 8.74 5.47 5.85
CA SER A 172 9.89 6.37 6.01
C SER A 172 11.07 5.68 6.65
N GLY A 173 12.24 5.80 6.01
CA GLY A 173 13.50 5.28 6.55
C GLY A 173 14.04 6.08 7.74
N GLY A 174 13.56 7.31 7.96
CA GLY A 174 13.92 8.16 9.11
C GLY A 174 13.03 7.96 10.33
N SER A 175 12.03 7.08 10.24
CA SER A 175 11.12 6.72 11.32
C SER A 175 11.07 5.20 11.51
N VAL A 176 10.13 4.72 12.32
CA VAL A 176 9.93 3.28 12.58
C VAL A 176 9.36 2.48 11.40
N GLY A 177 9.28 3.06 10.20
CA GLY A 177 8.72 2.42 9.02
C GLY A 177 7.42 3.09 8.55
N ILE A 178 6.32 2.33 8.40
CA ILE A 178 5.03 2.92 8.05
C ILE A 178 4.49 3.73 9.22
N THR A 179 4.19 5.00 8.96
CA THR A 179 3.71 5.94 9.98
C THR A 179 2.74 6.95 9.38
N ILE A 180 2.00 7.64 10.25
CA ILE A 180 1.11 8.75 9.89
C ILE A 180 1.75 10.04 10.36
N ASN A 181 1.79 11.03 9.46
CA ASN A 181 2.20 12.39 9.74
C ASN A 181 1.18 13.39 9.19
N SER A 182 1.40 14.67 9.47
CA SER A 182 0.57 15.78 9.03
C SER A 182 1.40 16.92 8.46
N LEU A 183 0.84 17.65 7.51
CA LEU A 183 1.36 18.93 7.03
C LEU A 183 0.79 20.11 7.84
N ASP A 184 -0.16 19.88 8.78
CA ASP A 184 -0.71 20.90 9.65
C ASP A 184 0.23 21.20 10.82
N PRO A 185 0.74 22.45 10.97
CA PRO A 185 1.61 22.84 12.07
C PRO A 185 0.99 22.67 13.48
N HIS A 186 -0.33 22.57 13.58
CA HIS A 186 -1.04 22.35 14.84
C HIS A 186 -1.21 20.87 15.19
N SER A 187 -0.88 19.96 14.28
CA SER A 187 -0.98 18.53 14.51
C SER A 187 0.16 18.00 15.40
N SER A 188 -0.15 17.09 16.32
CA SER A 188 0.86 16.41 17.16
C SER A 188 1.83 15.53 16.36
N VAL A 189 1.48 15.19 15.11
CA VAL A 189 2.30 14.40 14.18
C VAL A 189 2.81 15.24 13.01
N TYR A 190 2.90 16.55 13.20
CA TYR A 190 3.39 17.49 12.19
C TYR A 190 4.80 17.17 11.71
N ASN A 191 5.01 17.25 10.42
CA ASN A 191 6.32 17.04 9.79
C ASN A 191 6.71 18.28 8.96
N ALA A 192 7.43 19.21 9.60
CA ALA A 192 7.87 20.46 8.98
C ALA A 192 8.74 20.22 7.74
N TYR A 193 9.65 19.22 7.79
CA TYR A 193 10.52 18.92 6.67
C TYR A 193 9.72 18.50 5.42
N LEU A 194 8.71 17.65 5.57
CA LEU A 194 7.88 17.22 4.44
C LEU A 194 6.98 18.38 3.96
N GLN A 195 6.45 19.19 4.86
CA GLN A 195 5.67 20.37 4.47
C GLN A 195 6.48 21.32 3.59
N GLU A 196 7.72 21.64 3.96
CA GLU A 196 8.60 22.53 3.22
C GLU A 196 9.05 21.96 1.87
N ASN A 197 9.04 20.64 1.73
CA ASN A 197 9.52 19.93 0.54
C ASN A 197 8.40 19.31 -0.31
N LEU A 198 7.14 19.67 -0.09
CA LEU A 198 6.03 19.23 -0.94
C LEU A 198 6.15 19.83 -2.34
N LEU A 199 6.26 18.96 -3.36
CA LEU A 199 6.44 19.36 -4.75
C LEU A 199 5.17 19.29 -5.58
N ALA A 200 4.37 18.26 -5.37
CA ALA A 200 3.17 18.01 -6.17
C ALA A 200 2.21 17.06 -5.44
N VAL A 201 0.94 17.16 -5.80
CA VAL A 201 -0.09 16.18 -5.47
C VAL A 201 -0.59 15.54 -6.76
N ARG A 202 -0.76 14.23 -6.78
CA ARG A 202 -1.24 13.49 -7.94
C ARG A 202 -2.35 12.53 -7.58
N ARG A 203 -3.30 12.37 -8.51
CA ARG A 203 -4.43 11.45 -8.41
C ARG A 203 -4.33 10.38 -9.47
N PHE A 204 -4.63 9.14 -9.08
CA PHE A 204 -4.81 8.00 -9.99
C PHE A 204 -6.26 7.52 -9.89
N ARG A 205 -6.82 7.10 -11.01
CA ARG A 205 -8.20 6.59 -11.11
C ARG A 205 -8.24 5.37 -12.02
#